data_b1eed7c2ea3334ee7434842cd91ec47e
#
_entry.id   b1eed7c2ea3334ee7434842cd91ec47e
#
_cell.length_a   1.000
_cell.length_b   1.000
_cell.length_c   1.000
_cell.angle_alpha   90.00
_cell.angle_beta   90.00
_cell.angle_gamma   90.00
#
_symmetry.space_group_name_H-M   'P 1'
#
loop_
_entity.id
_entity.type
_entity.pdbx_description
1 polymer ?
#
loop_
_entity_poly.entity_id
_entity_poly.type
_entity_poly.pdbx_seq_one_letter_code
_entity_poly.pdbx_strand_id
1 'polypeptide(L)'
;FGNLNPLLGIIITNLFFISGAYIMGLYLESITSIQTKYSFYSIIAFYPFSFFYSLPLPESLFFLSSSLYIYSSSKMYKNKTSIYFAIFSGIISGLSRQFGIFLCLFSISEYCKLSKEKRLNWKNFKTFILSFISPFLGLLIFINMIFKATGHPFSFIDIQSAWGRIPSYPFSSFLKSLDPKYF
;
A
#
# COMPACT_ATOMS: atom_id res chain seq x y z
N PHE A 1 -20.51 15.65 6.68
CA PHE A 1 -20.27 14.92 5.42
C PHE A 1 -21.46 15.25 4.52
N GLY A 2 -21.25 16.18 3.53
CA GLY A 2 -22.28 16.57 2.59
C GLY A 2 -22.71 15.39 1.71
N ASN A 3 -23.85 15.53 1.05
CA ASN A 3 -24.54 14.57 0.18
C ASN A 3 -23.66 14.04 -0.97
N LEU A 4 -22.58 13.32 -0.66
CA LEU A 4 -21.80 12.60 -1.67
C LEU A 4 -22.66 11.44 -2.18
N ASN A 5 -22.98 11.49 -3.47
CA ASN A 5 -23.71 10.41 -4.12
C ASN A 5 -22.92 9.10 -3.96
N PRO A 6 -23.48 8.05 -3.32
CA PRO A 6 -22.81 6.77 -3.12
C PRO A 6 -22.30 6.14 -4.44
N LEU A 7 -23.01 6.36 -5.55
CA LEU A 7 -22.61 5.91 -6.88
C LEU A 7 -21.28 6.53 -7.32
N LEU A 8 -21.04 7.80 -7.01
CA LEU A 8 -19.77 8.45 -7.33
C LEU A 8 -18.61 7.80 -6.58
N GLY A 9 -18.82 7.46 -5.29
CA GLY A 9 -17.82 6.71 -4.50
C GLY A 9 -17.46 5.37 -5.13
N ILE A 10 -18.47 4.61 -5.55
CA ILE A 10 -18.28 3.30 -6.21
C ILE A 10 -17.54 3.47 -7.54
N ILE A 11 -17.87 4.46 -8.34
CA ILE A 11 -17.18 4.71 -9.63
C ILE A 11 -15.70 5.03 -9.39
N ILE A 12 -15.40 5.92 -8.46
CA ILE A 12 -14.02 6.33 -8.14
C ILE A 12 -13.19 5.15 -7.64
N THR A 13 -13.73 4.34 -6.72
CA THR A 13 -13.01 3.18 -6.19
C THR A 13 -12.73 2.12 -7.25
N ASN A 14 -13.68 1.86 -8.15
CA ASN A 14 -13.46 0.97 -9.27
C ASN A 14 -12.41 1.51 -10.26
N LEU A 15 -12.40 2.81 -10.54
CA LEU A 15 -11.36 3.44 -11.36
C LEU A 15 -9.97 3.29 -10.70
N PHE A 16 -9.86 3.48 -9.39
CA PHE A 16 -8.61 3.27 -8.66
C PHE A 16 -8.16 1.81 -8.73
N PHE A 17 -9.08 0.88 -8.55
CA PHE A 17 -8.77 -0.54 -8.62
C PHE A 17 -8.26 -0.94 -10.01
N ILE A 18 -8.98 -0.58 -11.08
CA ILE A 18 -8.60 -0.90 -12.47
C ILE A 18 -7.25 -0.27 -12.80
N SER A 19 -7.04 1.00 -12.42
CA SER A 19 -5.76 1.70 -12.66
C SER A 19 -4.62 1.05 -11.89
N GLY A 20 -4.84 0.66 -10.64
CA GLY A 20 -3.85 -0.05 -9.83
C GLY A 20 -3.49 -1.41 -10.41
N ALA A 21 -4.49 -2.18 -10.85
CA ALA A 21 -4.29 -3.48 -11.50
C ALA A 21 -3.49 -3.32 -12.80
N TYR A 22 -3.82 -2.32 -13.62
CA TYR A 22 -3.11 -2.03 -14.85
C TYR A 22 -1.62 -1.71 -14.60
N ILE A 23 -1.33 -0.81 -13.65
CA ILE A 23 0.04 -0.42 -13.29
C ILE A 23 0.83 -1.60 -12.73
N MET A 24 0.23 -2.42 -11.87
CA MET A 24 0.86 -3.63 -11.36
C MET A 24 1.14 -4.62 -12.48
N GLY A 25 0.22 -4.76 -13.43
CA GLY A 25 0.42 -5.58 -14.63
C GLY A 25 1.60 -5.12 -15.47
N LEU A 26 1.79 -3.79 -15.65
CA LEU A 26 2.97 -3.24 -16.34
C LEU A 26 4.28 -3.55 -15.59
N TYR A 27 4.25 -3.52 -14.26
CA TYR A 27 5.41 -3.91 -13.46
C TYR A 27 5.73 -5.41 -13.65
N LEU A 28 4.74 -6.28 -13.53
CA LEU A 28 4.92 -7.72 -13.68
C LEU A 28 5.44 -8.09 -15.08
N GLU A 29 4.90 -7.49 -16.12
CA GLU A 29 5.39 -7.66 -17.49
C GLU A 29 6.85 -7.26 -17.65
N SER A 30 7.29 -6.22 -16.92
CA SER A 30 8.68 -5.73 -16.97
C SER A 30 9.70 -6.66 -16.32
N ILE A 31 9.27 -7.56 -15.41
CA ILE A 31 10.16 -8.43 -14.62
C ILE A 31 9.99 -9.92 -14.93
N THR A 32 8.90 -10.30 -15.59
CA THR A 32 8.57 -11.70 -15.89
C THR A 32 8.15 -11.88 -17.36
N SER A 33 6.89 -12.24 -17.59
CA SER A 33 6.32 -12.46 -18.91
C SER A 33 4.92 -11.88 -19.05
N ILE A 34 4.47 -11.72 -20.27
CA ILE A 34 3.12 -11.29 -20.58
C ILE A 34 2.06 -12.26 -20.03
N GLN A 35 2.36 -13.56 -19.97
CA GLN A 35 1.46 -14.56 -19.39
C GLN A 35 1.24 -14.32 -17.89
N THR A 36 2.29 -13.98 -17.15
CA THR A 36 2.20 -13.64 -15.71
C THR A 36 1.29 -12.44 -15.49
N LYS A 37 1.33 -11.44 -16.36
CA LYS A 37 0.44 -10.28 -16.33
C LYS A 37 -1.03 -10.70 -16.47
N TYR A 38 -1.37 -11.52 -17.43
CA TYR A 38 -2.74 -11.98 -17.63
C TYR A 38 -3.23 -12.90 -16.51
N SER A 39 -2.36 -13.80 -16.02
CA SER A 39 -2.65 -14.62 -14.85
C SER A 39 -2.95 -13.77 -13.62
N PHE A 40 -2.17 -12.70 -13.40
CA PHE A 40 -2.43 -11.76 -12.33
C PHE A 40 -3.80 -11.08 -12.45
N TYR A 41 -4.18 -10.62 -13.64
CA TYR A 41 -5.50 -10.02 -13.86
C TYR A 41 -6.63 -11.00 -13.57
N SER A 42 -6.49 -12.24 -14.02
CA SER A 42 -7.47 -13.29 -13.72
C SER A 42 -7.57 -13.56 -12.22
N ILE A 43 -6.44 -13.72 -11.53
CA ILE A 43 -6.43 -13.98 -10.09
C ILE A 43 -7.10 -12.83 -9.34
N ILE A 44 -6.73 -11.58 -9.60
CA ILE A 44 -7.26 -10.44 -8.85
C ILE A 44 -8.74 -10.18 -9.17
N ALA A 45 -9.21 -10.48 -10.38
CA ALA A 45 -10.60 -10.32 -10.76
C ALA A 45 -11.51 -11.38 -10.10
N PHE A 46 -11.04 -12.63 -9.99
CA PHE A 46 -11.80 -13.75 -9.43
C PHE A 46 -11.48 -14.03 -7.95
N TYR A 47 -10.63 -13.22 -7.32
CA TYR A 47 -10.35 -13.35 -5.90
C TYR A 47 -11.61 -13.09 -5.05
N PRO A 48 -11.99 -13.98 -4.13
CA PRO A 48 -13.26 -13.87 -3.40
C PRO A 48 -13.48 -12.55 -2.67
N PHE A 49 -12.39 -11.87 -2.28
CA PHE A 49 -12.46 -10.57 -1.60
C PHE A 49 -12.26 -9.37 -2.52
N SER A 50 -12.23 -9.55 -3.83
CA SER A 50 -12.06 -8.45 -4.79
C SER A 50 -13.21 -7.42 -4.71
N PHE A 51 -14.40 -7.82 -4.22
CA PHE A 51 -15.51 -6.91 -4.00
C PHE A 51 -15.20 -5.76 -3.03
N PHE A 52 -14.24 -5.93 -2.09
CA PHE A 52 -13.81 -4.84 -1.21
C PHE A 52 -13.22 -3.67 -1.97
N TYR A 53 -12.63 -3.90 -3.15
CA TYR A 53 -12.11 -2.84 -3.99
C TYR A 53 -13.21 -2.03 -4.70
N SER A 54 -14.42 -2.58 -4.78
CA SER A 54 -15.58 -1.87 -5.35
C SER A 54 -16.38 -1.07 -4.31
N LEU A 55 -16.14 -1.30 -3.03
CA LEU A 55 -16.74 -0.51 -1.97
C LEU A 55 -16.05 0.85 -1.84
N PRO A 56 -16.73 1.92 -1.40
CA PRO A 56 -16.14 3.24 -1.19
C PRO A 56 -15.25 3.27 0.07
N LEU A 57 -14.25 2.42 0.09
CA LEU A 57 -13.28 2.18 1.15
C LEU A 57 -11.87 2.55 0.66
N PRO A 58 -10.90 2.76 1.55
CA PRO A 58 -9.53 3.15 1.18
C PRO A 58 -8.71 2.06 0.49
N GLU A 59 -9.22 0.81 0.39
CA GLU A 59 -8.53 -0.33 -0.18
C GLU A 59 -8.09 -0.12 -1.62
N SER A 60 -8.96 0.42 -2.45
CA SER A 60 -8.66 0.68 -3.87
C SER A 60 -7.60 1.77 -4.04
N LEU A 61 -7.68 2.83 -3.22
CA LEU A 61 -6.69 3.89 -3.21
C LEU A 61 -5.33 3.37 -2.72
N PHE A 62 -5.34 2.54 -1.67
CA PHE A 62 -4.13 1.87 -1.18
C PHE A 62 -3.53 0.96 -2.24
N PHE A 63 -4.34 0.18 -2.93
CA PHE A 63 -3.88 -0.71 -4.00
C PHE A 63 -3.27 0.07 -5.17
N LEU A 64 -3.95 1.14 -5.64
CA LEU A 64 -3.42 2.01 -6.69
C LEU A 64 -2.09 2.65 -6.28
N SER A 65 -2.03 3.25 -5.09
CA SER A 65 -0.83 3.94 -4.62
C SER A 65 0.32 2.96 -4.40
N SER A 66 0.06 1.77 -3.87
CA SER A 66 1.07 0.71 -3.70
C SER A 66 1.60 0.21 -5.04
N SER A 67 0.72 -0.04 -6.02
CA SER A 67 1.10 -0.46 -7.38
C SER A 67 1.95 0.61 -8.07
N LEU A 68 1.55 1.88 -7.95
CA LEU A 68 2.29 3.00 -8.52
C LEU A 68 3.66 3.17 -7.83
N TYR A 69 3.72 2.99 -6.51
CA TYR A 69 4.98 3.03 -5.77
C TYR A 69 5.96 1.96 -6.25
N ILE A 70 5.51 0.71 -6.33
CA ILE A 70 6.32 -0.43 -6.77
C ILE A 70 6.85 -0.19 -8.19
N TYR A 71 5.96 0.15 -9.12
CA TYR A 71 6.32 0.43 -10.51
C TYR A 71 7.29 1.60 -10.65
N SER A 72 7.03 2.71 -9.94
CA SER A 72 7.87 3.91 -10.01
C SER A 72 9.22 3.71 -9.33
N SER A 73 9.26 3.02 -8.19
CA SER A 73 10.50 2.71 -7.47
C SER A 73 11.42 1.80 -8.30
N SER A 74 10.88 0.84 -9.06
CA SER A 74 11.69 0.01 -9.96
C SER A 74 12.37 0.80 -11.08
N LYS A 75 11.85 1.99 -11.43
CA LYS A 75 12.38 2.85 -12.50
C LYS A 75 13.06 4.13 -12.01
N MET A 76 13.03 4.43 -10.71
CA MET A 76 13.45 5.73 -10.17
C MET A 76 14.95 6.06 -10.38
N TYR A 77 15.79 5.04 -10.54
CA TYR A 77 17.23 5.23 -10.79
C TYR A 77 17.55 5.49 -12.27
N LYS A 78 16.61 5.19 -13.16
CA LYS A 78 16.75 5.41 -14.62
C LYS A 78 16.03 6.67 -15.08
N ASN A 79 14.89 7.01 -14.47
CA ASN A 79 14.04 8.12 -14.86
C ASN A 79 13.74 9.04 -13.68
N LYS A 80 14.10 10.33 -13.82
CA LYS A 80 13.84 11.35 -12.78
C LYS A 80 12.37 11.53 -12.44
N THR A 81 11.48 11.46 -13.42
CA THR A 81 10.03 11.60 -13.19
C THR A 81 9.49 10.50 -12.28
N SER A 82 10.02 9.28 -12.38
CA SER A 82 9.62 8.16 -11.54
C SER A 82 9.90 8.39 -10.05
N ILE A 83 10.90 9.21 -9.69
CA ILE A 83 11.17 9.56 -8.28
C ILE A 83 9.97 10.30 -7.68
N TYR A 84 9.43 11.29 -8.39
CA TYR A 84 8.28 12.07 -7.90
C TYR A 84 7.05 11.19 -7.74
N PHE A 85 6.79 10.29 -8.69
CA PHE A 85 5.70 9.33 -8.56
C PHE A 85 5.90 8.34 -7.40
N ALA A 86 7.13 7.88 -7.15
CA ALA A 86 7.43 7.02 -6.02
C ALA A 86 7.18 7.75 -4.68
N ILE A 87 7.65 9.00 -4.54
CA ILE A 87 7.44 9.79 -3.33
C ILE A 87 5.95 10.05 -3.11
N PHE A 88 5.25 10.55 -4.13
CA PHE A 88 3.84 10.88 -4.02
C PHE A 88 2.98 9.65 -3.68
N SER A 89 3.18 8.55 -4.38
CA SER A 89 2.43 7.32 -4.13
C SER A 89 2.78 6.67 -2.80
N GLY A 90 4.05 6.77 -2.34
CA GLY A 90 4.45 6.34 -1.01
C GLY A 90 3.72 7.11 0.10
N ILE A 91 3.63 8.43 -0.02
CA ILE A 91 2.89 9.27 0.94
C ILE A 91 1.40 8.88 0.95
N ILE A 92 0.76 8.74 -0.21
CA ILE A 92 -0.66 8.35 -0.29
C ILE A 92 -0.88 6.96 0.30
N SER A 93 0.01 6.02 0.05
CA SER A 93 -0.10 4.66 0.58
C SER A 93 -0.02 4.65 2.11
N GLY A 94 0.96 5.35 2.70
CA GLY A 94 1.09 5.49 4.16
C GLY A 94 -0.07 6.26 4.81
N LEU A 95 -0.66 7.23 4.08
CA LEU A 95 -1.83 7.98 4.52
C LEU A 95 -3.11 7.13 4.47
N SER A 96 -3.27 6.31 3.44
CA SER A 96 -4.49 5.50 3.24
C SER A 96 -4.56 4.29 4.16
N ARG A 97 -3.40 3.68 4.46
CA ARG A 97 -3.30 2.53 5.37
C ARG A 97 -1.96 2.49 6.09
N GLN A 98 -2.01 2.11 7.38
CA GLN A 98 -0.82 1.95 8.22
C GLN A 98 0.20 0.96 7.63
N PHE A 99 -0.29 -0.11 6.98
CA PHE A 99 0.55 -1.11 6.31
C PHE A 99 1.33 -0.55 5.10
N GLY A 100 0.99 0.65 4.63
CA GLY A 100 1.73 1.34 3.57
C GLY A 100 3.21 1.56 3.91
N ILE A 101 3.57 1.63 5.21
CA ILE A 101 4.98 1.74 5.62
C ILE A 101 5.84 0.58 5.13
N PHE A 102 5.28 -0.63 4.99
CA PHE A 102 6.03 -1.79 4.51
C PHE A 102 6.52 -1.65 3.05
N LEU A 103 6.02 -0.70 2.31
CA LEU A 103 6.55 -0.39 0.97
C LEU A 103 8.00 0.09 1.02
N CYS A 104 8.48 0.62 2.15
CA CYS A 104 9.89 0.96 2.32
C CYS A 104 10.82 -0.25 2.07
N LEU A 105 10.36 -1.48 2.35
CA LEU A 105 11.12 -2.71 2.08
C LEU A 105 11.38 -2.89 0.57
N PHE A 106 10.43 -2.44 -0.27
CA PHE A 106 10.63 -2.48 -1.71
C PHE A 106 11.74 -1.51 -2.15
N SER A 107 11.80 -0.30 -1.57
CA SER A 107 12.92 0.63 -1.83
C SER A 107 14.26 0.06 -1.41
N ILE A 108 14.32 -0.66 -0.28
CA ILE A 108 15.54 -1.36 0.15
C ILE A 108 15.94 -2.41 -0.90
N SER A 109 14.98 -3.22 -1.35
CA SER A 109 15.24 -4.24 -2.38
C SER A 109 15.82 -3.65 -3.66
N GLU A 110 15.24 -2.54 -4.16
CA GLU A 110 15.72 -1.87 -5.36
C GLU A 110 17.13 -1.25 -5.16
N TYR A 111 17.40 -0.70 -3.98
CA TYR A 111 18.73 -0.18 -3.65
C TYR A 111 19.78 -1.29 -3.55
N CYS A 112 19.41 -2.45 -2.98
CA CYS A 112 20.29 -3.63 -2.93
C CYS A 112 20.63 -4.17 -4.33
N LYS A 113 19.71 -4.10 -5.30
CA LYS A 113 20.00 -4.44 -6.71
C LYS A 113 21.08 -3.53 -7.29
N LEU A 114 21.00 -2.21 -7.04
CA LEU A 114 22.04 -1.27 -7.49
C LEU A 114 23.41 -1.54 -6.84
N SER A 115 23.42 -1.96 -5.59
CA SER A 115 24.67 -2.35 -4.91
C SER A 115 25.33 -3.52 -5.61
N LYS A 116 24.58 -4.55 -5.98
CA LYS A 116 25.09 -5.70 -6.73
C LYS A 116 25.61 -5.32 -8.12
N GLU A 117 24.98 -4.32 -8.78
CA GLU A 117 25.41 -3.78 -10.06
C GLU A 117 26.61 -2.81 -9.95
N LYS A 118 27.15 -2.56 -8.75
CA LYS A 118 28.23 -1.59 -8.48
C LYS A 118 27.92 -0.17 -8.94
N ARG A 119 26.64 0.22 -8.93
CA ARG A 119 26.14 1.53 -9.38
C ARG A 119 25.82 2.47 -8.22
N LEU A 120 26.40 2.25 -7.05
CA LEU A 120 26.22 3.10 -5.89
C LEU A 120 26.90 4.46 -6.12
N ASN A 121 26.12 5.53 -5.98
CA ASN A 121 26.61 6.89 -5.95
C ASN A 121 25.72 7.74 -5.03
N TRP A 122 26.21 8.93 -4.67
CA TRP A 122 25.50 9.84 -3.77
C TRP A 122 24.11 10.22 -4.25
N LYS A 123 23.93 10.37 -5.56
CA LYS A 123 22.64 10.67 -6.17
C LYS A 123 21.63 9.52 -5.95
N ASN A 124 22.04 8.29 -6.19
CA ASN A 124 21.19 7.10 -6.00
C ASN A 124 20.86 6.91 -4.52
N PHE A 125 21.79 7.20 -3.61
CA PHE A 125 21.52 7.19 -2.18
C PHE A 125 20.46 8.22 -1.77
N LYS A 126 20.54 9.46 -2.25
CA LYS A 126 19.48 10.47 -2.02
C LYS A 126 18.12 10.00 -2.54
N THR A 127 18.09 9.43 -3.73
CA THR A 127 16.86 8.89 -4.33
C THR A 127 16.26 7.77 -3.47
N PHE A 128 17.11 6.86 -2.99
CA PHE A 128 16.71 5.82 -2.05
C PHE A 128 16.08 6.39 -0.79
N ILE A 129 16.75 7.33 -0.11
CA ILE A 129 16.27 7.93 1.14
C ILE A 129 14.91 8.60 0.93
N LEU A 130 14.73 9.36 -0.14
CA LEU A 130 13.46 10.03 -0.44
C LEU A 130 12.32 9.03 -0.65
N SER A 131 12.55 7.98 -1.42
CA SER A 131 11.56 6.92 -1.64
C SER A 131 11.28 6.15 -0.35
N PHE A 132 12.32 5.79 0.42
CA PHE A 132 12.22 5.06 1.68
C PHE A 132 11.39 5.81 2.74
N ILE A 133 11.60 7.12 2.88
CA ILE A 133 10.93 7.93 3.91
C ILE A 133 9.48 8.24 3.50
N SER A 134 9.14 8.26 2.22
CA SER A 134 7.84 8.73 1.76
C SER A 134 6.63 8.02 2.38
N PRO A 135 6.57 6.68 2.57
CA PRO A 135 5.46 6.03 3.25
C PRO A 135 5.33 6.42 4.73
N PHE A 136 6.47 6.66 5.40
CA PHE A 136 6.46 7.14 6.80
C PHE A 136 5.89 8.55 6.92
N LEU A 137 6.19 9.45 5.96
CA LEU A 137 5.59 10.78 5.92
C LEU A 137 4.06 10.69 5.78
N GLY A 138 3.56 9.77 4.95
CA GLY A 138 2.13 9.52 4.83
C GLY A 138 1.50 9.09 6.16
N LEU A 139 2.12 8.15 6.86
CA LEU A 139 1.66 7.71 8.18
C LEU A 139 1.72 8.85 9.22
N LEU A 140 2.76 9.68 9.21
CA LEU A 140 2.86 10.83 10.13
C LEU A 140 1.74 11.85 9.87
N ILE A 141 1.41 12.11 8.61
CA ILE A 141 0.27 12.97 8.25
C ILE A 141 -1.03 12.37 8.79
N PHE A 142 -1.26 11.07 8.61
CA PHE A 142 -2.42 10.36 9.13
C PHE A 142 -2.54 10.49 10.65
N ILE A 143 -1.46 10.22 11.39
CA ILE A 143 -1.42 10.34 12.87
C ILE A 143 -1.72 11.78 13.30
N ASN A 144 -1.16 12.78 12.62
CA ASN A 144 -1.44 14.19 12.92
C ASN A 144 -2.90 14.57 12.66
N MET A 145 -3.51 14.06 11.60
CA MET A 145 -4.95 14.26 11.31
C MET A 145 -5.82 13.66 12.43
N ILE A 146 -5.51 12.44 12.87
CA ILE A 146 -6.20 11.80 14.00
C ILE A 146 -6.02 12.59 15.28
N PHE A 147 -4.79 13.00 15.60
CA PHE A 147 -4.50 13.80 16.78
C PHE A 147 -5.33 15.10 16.83
N LYS A 148 -5.41 15.80 15.71
CA LYS A 148 -6.24 17.02 15.61
C LYS A 148 -7.73 16.76 15.77
N ALA A 149 -8.22 15.58 15.34
CA ALA A 149 -9.63 15.23 15.41
C ALA A 149 -10.07 14.70 16.79
N THR A 150 -9.18 13.98 17.50
CA THR A 150 -9.53 13.20 18.71
C THR A 150 -8.76 13.63 19.96
N GLY A 151 -7.70 14.42 19.82
CA GLY A 151 -6.77 14.76 20.91
C GLY A 151 -5.77 13.65 21.26
N HIS A 152 -5.92 12.43 20.66
CA HIS A 152 -5.04 11.29 20.92
C HIS A 152 -4.46 10.74 19.62
N PRO A 153 -3.12 10.69 19.45
CA PRO A 153 -2.50 10.30 18.19
C PRO A 153 -2.73 8.83 17.81
N PHE A 154 -3.05 7.97 18.77
CA PHE A 154 -3.23 6.53 18.60
C PHE A 154 -4.70 6.07 18.80
N SER A 155 -5.67 6.98 18.75
CA SER A 155 -7.10 6.65 18.90
C SER A 155 -7.58 5.55 17.93
N PHE A 156 -6.92 5.36 16.80
CA PHE A 156 -7.23 4.26 15.88
C PHE A 156 -6.91 2.87 16.46
N ILE A 157 -6.00 2.78 17.45
CA ILE A 157 -5.73 1.53 18.19
C ILE A 157 -6.85 1.29 19.21
N ASP A 158 -7.29 2.34 19.90
CA ASP A 158 -8.36 2.25 20.90
C ASP A 158 -9.69 1.82 20.24
N ILE A 159 -9.98 2.31 19.04
CA ILE A 159 -11.14 1.91 18.27
C ILE A 159 -11.11 0.40 17.94
N GLN A 160 -9.93 -0.21 17.76
CA GLN A 160 -9.84 -1.66 17.51
C GLN A 160 -10.38 -2.48 18.70
N SER A 161 -10.20 -1.99 19.93
CA SER A 161 -10.75 -2.66 21.12
C SER A 161 -12.27 -2.67 21.13
N ALA A 162 -12.91 -1.59 20.63
CA ALA A 162 -14.37 -1.51 20.48
C ALA A 162 -14.93 -2.56 19.49
N TRP A 163 -14.12 -3.06 18.56
CA TRP A 163 -14.44 -4.14 17.64
C TRP A 163 -14.01 -5.52 18.19
N GLY A 164 -13.74 -5.64 19.49
CA GLY A 164 -13.30 -6.88 20.12
C GLY A 164 -11.87 -7.33 19.71
N ARG A 165 -11.11 -6.46 19.03
CA ARG A 165 -9.73 -6.75 18.64
C ARG A 165 -8.79 -6.32 19.75
N ILE A 166 -8.56 -7.19 20.72
CA ILE A 166 -7.60 -6.96 21.80
C ILE A 166 -6.20 -7.30 21.28
N PRO A 167 -5.18 -6.46 21.54
CA PRO A 167 -3.80 -6.82 21.25
C PRO A 167 -3.45 -8.15 21.91
N SER A 168 -3.10 -9.14 21.12
CA SER A 168 -2.77 -10.48 21.57
C SER A 168 -1.49 -10.97 20.93
N TYR A 169 -0.84 -11.96 21.54
CA TYR A 169 0.37 -12.55 20.95
C TYR A 169 0.09 -13.07 19.55
N PRO A 170 1.07 -12.97 18.63
CA PRO A 170 0.97 -13.63 17.33
C PRO A 170 0.56 -15.08 17.50
N PHE A 171 -0.38 -15.55 16.66
CA PHE A 171 -0.95 -16.90 16.70
C PHE A 171 -1.89 -17.21 17.88
N SER A 172 -2.16 -16.31 18.82
CA SER A 172 -3.09 -16.59 19.94
C SER A 172 -4.51 -16.94 19.45
N SER A 173 -4.99 -16.28 18.40
CA SER A 173 -6.28 -16.58 17.77
C SER A 173 -6.29 -17.98 17.15
N PHE A 174 -5.19 -18.38 16.52
CA PHE A 174 -5.03 -19.72 15.97
C PHE A 174 -5.00 -20.79 17.08
N LEU A 175 -4.24 -20.55 18.14
CA LEU A 175 -4.20 -21.47 19.29
C LEU A 175 -5.56 -21.58 19.98
N LYS A 176 -6.30 -20.49 20.12
CA LYS A 176 -7.68 -20.50 20.65
C LYS A 176 -8.64 -21.29 19.77
N SER A 177 -8.49 -21.23 18.44
CA SER A 177 -9.32 -22.00 17.52
C SER A 177 -9.05 -23.52 17.57
N LEU A 178 -7.93 -23.94 18.15
CA LEU A 178 -7.60 -25.36 18.37
C LEU A 178 -8.08 -25.89 19.74
N ASP A 179 -8.57 -25.03 20.64
CA ASP A 179 -9.08 -25.42 21.94
C ASP A 179 -10.52 -25.98 21.78
N PRO A 180 -10.75 -27.25 22.13
CA PRO A 180 -12.07 -27.91 22.02
C PRO A 180 -13.21 -27.19 22.78
N LYS A 181 -12.88 -26.28 23.70
CA LYS A 181 -13.88 -25.50 24.45
C LYS A 181 -14.60 -24.44 23.60
N TYR A 182 -14.13 -24.17 22.39
CA TYR A 182 -14.73 -23.18 21.48
C TYR A 182 -15.50 -23.82 20.31
N PHE A 183 -15.61 -25.15 20.29
CA PHE A 183 -16.53 -25.97 19.50
C PHE A 183 -17.62 -26.56 20.40
#